data_f76f22ed021fa03bb85d9b31805d957d
#
_entry.id   f76f22ed021fa03bb85d9b31805d957d
#
_cell.length_a   1.000
_cell.length_b   1.000
_cell.length_c   1.000
_cell.angle_alpha   90.00
_cell.angle_beta   90.00
_cell.angle_gamma   90.00
#
_symmetry.space_group_name_H-M   'P 1'
#
loop_
_entity.id
_entity.type
_entity.pdbx_description
1 polymer ?
#
loop_
_entity_poly.entity_id
_entity_poly.type
_entity_poly.pdbx_seq_one_letter_code
_entity_poly.pdbx_strand_id
1 'polypeptide(L)'
;MFKYLKQLTSLVAMVAVLFTFTTETMAAKKSKTLKNTQKKGFVRCGVSQGLPGFSYADAAGNWTGVDVDVCRAVAAAVLGDASKVKYTPLSAKERFTALTSGEIDILSRNTTWTLSRLSLIHI
;
A
#
# COMPACT_ATOMS: atom_id res chain seq x y z
N MET A 1 32.24 52.02 9.31
CA MET A 1 31.07 51.45 10.01
C MET A 1 29.92 51.09 9.05
N PHE A 2 29.49 51.98 8.16
CA PHE A 2 28.39 51.71 7.20
C PHE A 2 28.62 50.57 6.16
N LYS A 3 29.86 50.28 5.74
CA LYS A 3 30.16 49.19 4.78
C LYS A 3 29.87 47.81 5.35
N TYR A 4 30.21 47.59 6.62
CA TYR A 4 29.96 46.28 7.26
C TYR A 4 28.48 46.03 7.54
N LEU A 5 27.72 47.11 7.83
CA LEU A 5 26.29 47.02 8.04
C LEU A 5 25.54 46.56 6.76
N LYS A 6 25.92 47.07 5.57
CA LYS A 6 25.37 46.67 4.29
C LYS A 6 25.74 45.21 3.91
N GLN A 7 26.94 44.76 4.27
CA GLN A 7 27.33 43.34 4.02
C GLN A 7 26.58 42.39 4.96
N LEU A 8 26.35 42.78 6.21
CA LEU A 8 25.63 41.99 7.18
C LEU A 8 24.15 41.80 6.77
N THR A 9 23.50 42.87 6.30
CA THR A 9 22.10 42.81 5.81
C THR A 9 21.96 41.97 4.55
N SER A 10 22.96 42.00 3.64
CA SER A 10 22.98 41.15 2.45
C SER A 10 23.13 39.67 2.78
N LEU A 11 23.97 39.32 3.76
CA LEU A 11 24.18 37.96 4.22
C LEU A 11 22.93 37.36 4.89
N VAL A 12 22.25 38.16 5.72
CA VAL A 12 21.01 37.78 6.40
C VAL A 12 19.87 37.54 5.38
N ALA A 13 19.78 38.42 4.36
CA ALA A 13 18.79 38.23 3.28
C ALA A 13 19.02 36.96 2.46
N MET A 14 20.29 36.62 2.19
CA MET A 14 20.66 35.41 1.43
C MET A 14 20.37 34.12 2.22
N VAL A 15 20.55 34.12 3.54
CA VAL A 15 20.21 33.00 4.43
C VAL A 15 18.70 32.85 4.57
N ALA A 16 17.93 33.91 4.59
CA ALA A 16 16.47 33.87 4.68
C ALA A 16 15.83 33.22 3.42
N VAL A 17 16.39 33.45 2.24
CA VAL A 17 15.91 32.85 0.97
C VAL A 17 16.18 31.33 0.90
N LEU A 18 17.22 30.84 1.57
CA LEU A 18 17.53 29.40 1.61
C LEU A 18 16.59 28.60 2.52
N PHE A 19 15.89 29.25 3.45
CA PHE A 19 14.94 28.59 4.36
C PHE A 19 13.51 28.49 3.82
N THR A 20 13.19 29.08 2.67
CA THR A 20 11.84 29.06 2.09
C THR A 20 11.59 27.89 1.12
N PHE A 21 12.58 27.04 0.87
CA PHE A 21 12.34 25.74 0.22
C PHE A 21 11.83 24.72 1.23
N THR A 22 10.72 25.03 1.89
CA THR A 22 9.87 23.97 2.45
C THR A 22 9.30 23.20 1.29
N THR A 23 9.90 22.04 1.01
CA THR A 23 9.28 21.04 0.16
C THR A 23 7.90 20.74 0.78
N GLU A 24 6.84 21.29 0.18
CA GLU A 24 5.50 20.79 0.42
C GLU A 24 5.53 19.30 0.04
N THR A 25 5.73 18.46 1.03
CA THR A 25 5.49 17.03 0.89
C THR A 25 4.01 16.96 0.54
N MET A 26 3.71 16.75 -0.75
CA MET A 26 2.34 16.48 -1.18
C MET A 26 1.88 15.24 -0.41
N ALA A 27 1.21 15.46 0.70
CA ALA A 27 0.58 14.39 1.46
C ALA A 27 -0.41 13.73 0.50
N ALA A 28 0.00 12.60 -0.07
CA ALA A 28 -0.80 11.86 -1.04
C ALA A 28 -2.18 11.65 -0.41
N LYS A 29 -3.21 12.16 -1.07
CA LYS A 29 -4.59 12.08 -0.59
C LYS A 29 -4.92 10.62 -0.27
N LYS A 30 -5.08 10.33 1.01
CA LYS A 30 -5.26 8.96 1.51
C LYS A 30 -6.37 8.25 0.73
N SER A 31 -6.07 7.15 0.06
CA SER A 31 -7.03 6.45 -0.80
C SER A 31 -8.26 6.01 0.00
N LYS A 32 -9.42 5.95 -0.65
CA LYS A 32 -10.67 5.49 -0.03
C LYS A 32 -10.54 4.06 0.49
N THR A 33 -9.85 3.19 -0.26
CA THR A 33 -9.57 1.80 0.13
C THR A 33 -8.76 1.74 1.42
N LEU A 34 -7.67 2.51 1.51
CA LEU A 34 -6.83 2.57 2.71
C LEU A 34 -7.62 3.01 3.96
N LYS A 35 -8.41 4.09 3.82
CA LYS A 35 -9.28 4.56 4.92
C LYS A 35 -10.28 3.50 5.37
N ASN A 36 -10.91 2.81 4.43
CA ASN A 36 -11.88 1.76 4.71
C ASN A 36 -11.23 0.55 5.40
N THR A 37 -10.05 0.13 4.95
CA THR A 37 -9.28 -0.96 5.55
C THR A 37 -8.86 -0.63 6.97
N GLN A 38 -8.37 0.59 7.21
CA GLN A 38 -8.03 1.06 8.55
C GLN A 38 -9.26 1.12 9.47
N LYS A 39 -10.41 1.55 8.97
CA LYS A 39 -11.67 1.57 9.74
C LYS A 39 -12.19 0.17 10.07
N LYS A 40 -12.07 -0.79 9.15
CA LYS A 40 -12.46 -2.19 9.37
C LYS A 40 -11.53 -2.91 10.34
N GLY A 41 -10.26 -2.51 10.40
CA GLY A 41 -9.25 -3.12 11.26
C GLY A 41 -8.64 -4.43 10.73
N PHE A 42 -8.91 -4.81 9.48
CA PHE A 42 -8.29 -5.97 8.81
C PHE A 42 -8.23 -5.76 7.30
N VAL A 43 -7.26 -6.44 6.66
CA VAL A 43 -7.08 -6.49 5.20
C VAL A 43 -7.80 -7.71 4.65
N ARG A 44 -8.64 -7.53 3.63
CA ARG A 44 -9.23 -8.65 2.87
C ARG A 44 -8.31 -8.99 1.71
N CYS A 45 -7.71 -10.17 1.75
CA CYS A 45 -6.74 -10.60 0.77
C CYS A 45 -7.26 -11.78 -0.05
N GLY A 46 -7.36 -11.59 -1.37
CA GLY A 46 -7.65 -12.67 -2.31
C GLY A 46 -6.40 -13.49 -2.59
N VAL A 47 -6.50 -14.80 -2.41
CA VAL A 47 -5.41 -15.77 -2.58
C VAL A 47 -5.82 -16.92 -3.48
N SER A 48 -4.90 -17.83 -3.82
CA SER A 48 -5.22 -19.04 -4.56
C SER A 48 -6.00 -20.05 -3.69
N GLN A 49 -6.74 -20.95 -4.34
CA GLN A 49 -7.57 -21.98 -3.68
C GLN A 49 -6.77 -23.19 -3.15
N GLY A 50 -5.47 -23.08 -2.99
CA GLY A 50 -4.61 -24.15 -2.46
C GLY A 50 -3.47 -24.50 -3.42
N LEU A 51 -2.52 -23.57 -3.58
CA LEU A 51 -1.29 -23.80 -4.35
C LEU A 51 -0.12 -23.85 -3.35
N PRO A 52 0.46 -25.05 -3.11
CA PRO A 52 1.59 -25.20 -2.18
C PRO A 52 2.74 -24.25 -2.50
N GLY A 53 3.35 -23.64 -1.48
CA GLY A 53 4.41 -22.64 -1.62
C GLY A 53 3.91 -21.21 -1.91
N PHE A 54 2.73 -21.03 -2.49
CA PHE A 54 2.13 -19.73 -2.79
C PHE A 54 1.04 -19.35 -1.78
N SER A 55 -0.05 -20.11 -1.77
CA SER A 55 -1.12 -19.94 -0.78
C SER A 55 -1.79 -21.30 -0.52
N TYR A 56 -1.63 -21.79 0.67
CA TYR A 56 -2.14 -23.07 1.10
C TYR A 56 -2.68 -22.96 2.54
N ALA A 57 -3.88 -23.46 2.77
CA ALA A 57 -4.45 -23.61 4.10
C ALA A 57 -4.30 -25.05 4.58
N ASP A 58 -3.78 -25.26 5.77
CA ASP A 58 -3.74 -26.55 6.41
C ASP A 58 -5.13 -26.97 6.94
N ALA A 59 -5.23 -28.19 7.46
CA ALA A 59 -6.49 -28.72 8.03
C ALA A 59 -7.00 -27.94 9.24
N ALA A 60 -6.12 -27.18 9.91
CA ALA A 60 -6.47 -26.30 11.02
C ALA A 60 -6.89 -24.88 10.56
N GLY A 61 -6.81 -24.62 9.23
CA GLY A 61 -7.15 -23.33 8.65
C GLY A 61 -6.02 -22.30 8.68
N ASN A 62 -4.79 -22.72 9.01
CA ASN A 62 -3.64 -21.81 8.97
C ASN A 62 -3.15 -21.65 7.53
N TRP A 63 -3.04 -20.42 7.09
CA TRP A 63 -2.56 -20.07 5.77
C TRP A 63 -1.04 -19.92 5.73
N THR A 64 -0.39 -20.46 4.70
CA THR A 64 1.06 -20.40 4.48
C THR A 64 1.39 -20.14 3.01
N GLY A 65 2.57 -19.60 2.75
CA GLY A 65 3.13 -19.38 1.42
C GLY A 65 3.37 -17.90 1.09
N VAL A 66 4.10 -17.66 0.00
CA VAL A 66 4.58 -16.31 -0.38
C VAL A 66 3.43 -15.31 -0.60
N ASP A 67 2.32 -15.73 -1.20
CA ASP A 67 1.15 -14.85 -1.41
C ASP A 67 0.53 -14.43 -0.07
N VAL A 68 0.52 -15.34 0.90
CA VAL A 68 0.03 -15.12 2.26
C VAL A 68 0.94 -14.15 3.01
N ASP A 69 2.25 -14.29 2.86
CA ASP A 69 3.22 -13.42 3.52
C ASP A 69 3.19 -11.98 2.96
N VAL A 70 2.94 -11.82 1.66
CA VAL A 70 2.66 -10.50 1.07
C VAL A 70 1.43 -9.85 1.72
N CYS A 71 0.34 -10.61 1.93
CA CYS A 71 -0.85 -10.07 2.59
C CYS A 71 -0.57 -9.66 4.04
N ARG A 72 0.22 -10.45 4.78
CA ARG A 72 0.67 -10.15 6.15
C ARG A 72 1.54 -8.89 6.19
N ALA A 73 2.46 -8.75 5.24
CA ALA A 73 3.31 -7.56 5.15
C ALA A 73 2.49 -6.29 4.91
N VAL A 74 1.47 -6.35 4.03
CA VAL A 74 0.55 -5.23 3.81
C VAL A 74 -0.26 -4.93 5.07
N ALA A 75 -0.76 -5.94 5.78
CA ALA A 75 -1.50 -5.72 7.02
C ALA A 75 -0.62 -5.09 8.11
N ALA A 76 0.63 -5.54 8.25
CA ALA A 76 1.61 -4.94 9.16
C ALA A 76 1.85 -3.46 8.80
N ALA A 77 2.04 -3.14 7.53
CA ALA A 77 2.29 -1.77 7.07
C ALA A 77 1.08 -0.83 7.28
N VAL A 78 -0.15 -1.34 7.06
CA VAL A 78 -1.38 -0.53 7.07
C VAL A 78 -2.01 -0.42 8.46
N LEU A 79 -1.92 -1.49 9.26
CA LEU A 79 -2.61 -1.67 10.54
C LEU A 79 -1.68 -1.87 11.72
N GLY A 80 -0.35 -1.99 11.48
CA GLY A 80 0.64 -2.27 12.52
C GLY A 80 0.63 -3.73 13.03
N ASP A 81 -0.12 -4.64 12.36
CA ASP A 81 -0.29 -6.01 12.82
C ASP A 81 -0.47 -6.98 11.64
N ALA A 82 0.49 -7.89 11.46
CA ALA A 82 0.52 -8.87 10.39
C ALA A 82 -0.60 -9.93 10.49
N SER A 83 -1.19 -10.12 11.65
CA SER A 83 -2.27 -11.10 11.87
C SER A 83 -3.63 -10.61 11.39
N LYS A 84 -3.79 -9.31 11.14
CA LYS A 84 -5.05 -8.68 10.73
C LYS A 84 -5.35 -8.87 9.24
N VAL A 85 -5.38 -10.10 8.80
CA VAL A 85 -5.70 -10.49 7.41
C VAL A 85 -6.86 -11.46 7.40
N LYS A 86 -7.83 -11.23 6.51
CA LYS A 86 -8.86 -12.19 6.14
C LYS A 86 -8.58 -12.70 4.73
N TYR A 87 -8.30 -13.98 4.61
CA TYR A 87 -8.03 -14.61 3.33
C TYR A 87 -9.32 -15.04 2.64
N THR A 88 -9.41 -14.79 1.34
CA THR A 88 -10.51 -15.22 0.46
C THR A 88 -9.91 -16.06 -0.66
N PRO A 89 -10.09 -17.38 -0.65
CA PRO A 89 -9.64 -18.24 -1.75
C PRO A 89 -10.49 -17.98 -2.98
N LEU A 90 -9.85 -17.64 -4.10
CA LEU A 90 -10.52 -17.28 -5.35
C LEU A 90 -10.01 -18.12 -6.51
N SER A 91 -10.90 -18.45 -7.43
CA SER A 91 -10.54 -19.10 -8.70
C SER A 91 -9.87 -18.11 -9.66
N ALA A 92 -9.34 -18.64 -10.78
CA ALA A 92 -8.77 -17.80 -11.85
C ALA A 92 -9.80 -16.90 -12.53
N LYS A 93 -11.08 -17.25 -12.50
CA LYS A 93 -12.18 -16.48 -13.12
C LYS A 93 -12.69 -15.37 -12.19
N GLU A 94 -12.77 -15.64 -10.90
CA GLU A 94 -13.41 -14.76 -9.91
C GLU A 94 -12.50 -13.63 -9.40
N ARG A 95 -11.19 -13.85 -9.41
CA ARG A 95 -10.20 -12.96 -8.73
C ARG A 95 -10.28 -11.50 -9.12
N PHE A 96 -10.48 -11.18 -10.40
CA PHE A 96 -10.56 -9.78 -10.85
C PHE A 96 -11.92 -9.17 -10.55
N THR A 97 -13.00 -9.95 -10.66
CA THR A 97 -14.34 -9.49 -10.27
C THR A 97 -14.39 -9.17 -8.79
N ALA A 98 -13.85 -10.03 -7.93
CA ALA A 98 -13.75 -9.79 -6.48
C ALA A 98 -12.93 -8.53 -6.14
N LEU A 99 -11.87 -8.25 -6.91
CA LEU A 99 -11.07 -7.05 -6.72
C LEU A 99 -11.83 -5.79 -7.17
N THR A 100 -12.43 -5.79 -8.34
CA THR A 100 -13.14 -4.64 -8.90
C THR A 100 -14.46 -4.34 -8.18
N SER A 101 -15.15 -5.36 -7.67
CA SER A 101 -16.35 -5.19 -6.84
C SER A 101 -16.03 -4.69 -5.42
N GLY A 102 -14.76 -4.72 -5.02
CA GLY A 102 -14.35 -4.36 -3.67
C GLY A 102 -14.68 -5.43 -2.61
N GLU A 103 -14.90 -6.66 -3.01
CA GLU A 103 -15.02 -7.81 -2.10
C GLU A 103 -13.70 -8.06 -1.36
N ILE A 104 -12.58 -7.90 -2.05
CA ILE A 104 -11.23 -7.93 -1.48
C ILE A 104 -10.57 -6.56 -1.61
N ASP A 105 -9.61 -6.27 -0.73
CA ASP A 105 -8.85 -5.02 -0.74
C ASP A 105 -7.57 -5.16 -1.56
N ILE A 106 -7.00 -6.37 -1.61
CA ILE A 106 -5.79 -6.72 -2.35
C ILE A 106 -5.93 -8.14 -2.93
N LEU A 107 -5.29 -8.36 -4.06
CA LEU A 107 -5.17 -9.68 -4.69
C LEU A 107 -3.70 -10.08 -4.73
N SER A 108 -3.33 -11.11 -3.96
CA SER A 108 -1.98 -11.69 -3.94
C SER A 108 -2.05 -13.13 -4.37
N ARG A 109 -1.66 -13.40 -5.62
CA ARG A 109 -1.62 -14.76 -6.18
C ARG A 109 -0.89 -14.78 -7.52
N ASN A 110 -0.58 -15.98 -8.01
CA ASN A 110 0.03 -16.25 -9.32
C ASN A 110 -0.80 -15.66 -10.48
N THR A 111 -0.49 -14.44 -10.89
CA THR A 111 -1.23 -13.73 -11.94
C THR A 111 -0.27 -13.21 -12.99
N THR A 112 -0.47 -13.61 -14.26
CA THR A 112 0.32 -13.10 -15.38
C THR A 112 0.06 -11.63 -15.59
N TRP A 113 1.13 -10.84 -15.71
CA TRP A 113 1.05 -9.43 -16.04
C TRP A 113 0.73 -9.24 -17.53
N THR A 114 -0.38 -8.56 -17.83
CA THR A 114 -0.79 -8.23 -19.20
C THR A 114 -1.31 -6.80 -19.25
N LEU A 115 -1.24 -6.15 -20.42
CA LEU A 115 -1.73 -4.78 -20.60
C LEU A 115 -3.23 -4.63 -20.23
N SER A 116 -4.04 -5.62 -20.62
CA SER A 116 -5.49 -5.62 -20.28
C SER A 116 -5.75 -5.70 -18.77
N ARG A 117 -4.85 -6.32 -18.00
CA ARG A 117 -4.97 -6.39 -16.53
C ARG A 117 -4.45 -5.15 -15.84
N LEU A 118 -3.51 -4.43 -16.46
CA LEU A 118 -3.02 -3.15 -15.92
C LEU A 118 -4.12 -2.12 -15.78
N SER A 119 -5.08 -2.09 -16.71
CA SER A 119 -6.23 -1.16 -16.63
C SER A 119 -7.14 -1.41 -15.43
N LEU A 120 -7.09 -2.61 -14.83
CA LEU A 120 -7.83 -2.94 -13.61
C LEU A 120 -7.11 -2.50 -12.33
N ILE A 121 -5.81 -2.23 -12.41
CA ILE A 121 -4.93 -1.89 -11.28
C ILE A 121 -4.69 -0.39 -11.21
N HIS A 122 -4.67 0.29 -12.36
CA HIS A 122 -4.57 1.74 -12.45
C HIS A 122 -5.94 2.38 -12.27
N ILE A 123 -6.22 2.67 -11.05
CA ILE A 123 -7.35 3.50 -10.67
C ILE A 123 -6.84 4.92 -10.38
#